data_e8385ae2b24c952a4b86c3f7cfbac555
#
_entry.id   e8385ae2b24c952a4b86c3f7cfbac555
#
_cell.length_a   1.000
_cell.length_b   1.000
_cell.length_c   1.000
_cell.angle_alpha   90.00
_cell.angle_beta   90.00
_cell.angle_gamma   90.00
#
_symmetry.space_group_name_H-M   'P 1'
#
loop_
_entity.id
_entity.type
_entity.pdbx_description
1 polymer ?
#
loop_
_entity_poly.entity_id
_entity_poly.type
_entity_poly.pdbx_seq_one_letter_code
_entity_poly.pdbx_strand_id
1 'polypeptide(L)'
;MLKVVHEESEPNQNTAESSGSLLDEIVRDGARQMLAAALQAEVAAYIEAHRDEVNEHGRRLVVRNGFHAQREVTTAAGAVPVKQPRVNDKRIDAETGERLRFASSILPAWARKSPQVAEVLPLLYLHGLSSGDFGPALEQFLGSGAGLSAATITRLTTQWQDGANAFGKRPLTGTDYVYVWVDGIHLKVRLEQDKVCLLVMIGVRADGTKELIALADGFRESSESWADLLRSCKRRGMTAPVLAVGDGALGVLEGAG
;
A
#
# COMPACT_ATOMS: atom_id res chain seq x y z
N MET A 1 8.36 -23.47 69.46
CA MET A 1 7.70 -24.13 68.35
C MET A 1 6.92 -23.08 67.58
N LEU A 2 7.55 -22.51 66.56
CA LEU A 2 6.95 -21.45 65.76
C LEU A 2 6.18 -22.10 64.60
N LYS A 3 4.88 -21.81 64.48
CA LYS A 3 4.01 -22.22 63.40
C LYS A 3 4.08 -21.18 62.29
N VAL A 4 4.60 -21.58 61.12
CA VAL A 4 4.55 -20.75 59.88
C VAL A 4 3.19 -20.97 59.29
N VAL A 5 2.42 -19.87 59.15
CA VAL A 5 1.17 -19.84 58.36
C VAL A 5 1.53 -19.50 56.95
N HIS A 6 1.34 -20.40 56.00
CA HIS A 6 1.36 -20.09 54.58
C HIS A 6 0.01 -19.51 54.23
N GLU A 7 0.00 -18.22 53.89
CA GLU A 7 -1.09 -17.61 53.16
C GLU A 7 -0.99 -18.07 51.68
N GLU A 8 -1.88 -18.95 51.28
CA GLU A 8 -2.10 -19.28 49.89
C GLU A 8 -2.81 -18.10 49.22
N SER A 9 -2.05 -17.30 48.53
CA SER A 9 -2.59 -16.31 47.60
C SER A 9 -3.15 -17.03 46.39
N GLU A 10 -4.47 -17.09 46.30
CA GLU A 10 -5.15 -17.55 45.10
C GLU A 10 -4.70 -16.69 43.88
N PRO A 11 -4.37 -17.29 42.73
CA PRO A 11 -4.08 -16.51 41.53
C PRO A 11 -5.38 -15.88 41.03
N ASN A 12 -5.44 -14.58 41.12
CA ASN A 12 -6.49 -13.76 40.56
C ASN A 12 -6.55 -13.98 39.03
N GLN A 13 -7.46 -14.86 38.60
CA GLN A 13 -7.79 -15.11 37.21
C GLN A 13 -8.70 -13.99 36.71
N ASN A 14 -8.17 -12.80 36.50
CA ASN A 14 -8.86 -11.78 35.66
C ASN A 14 -7.94 -10.63 35.32
N THR A 15 -6.96 -10.86 34.45
CA THR A 15 -6.30 -9.80 33.65
C THR A 15 -5.65 -10.40 32.40
N ALA A 16 -6.47 -11.06 31.58
CA ALA A 16 -6.16 -11.28 30.17
C ALA A 16 -6.92 -10.24 29.32
N GLU A 17 -6.89 -8.99 29.73
CA GLU A 17 -7.40 -7.88 28.96
C GLU A 17 -6.26 -6.97 28.55
N SER A 18 -6.02 -6.99 27.21
CA SER A 18 -5.25 -6.00 26.44
C SER A 18 -3.96 -5.49 27.06
N SER A 19 -2.85 -6.16 26.81
CA SER A 19 -1.50 -5.61 27.01
C SER A 19 -1.16 -4.52 25.95
N GLY A 20 -2.06 -3.58 25.72
CA GLY A 20 -1.78 -2.36 25.00
C GLY A 20 -1.02 -1.41 25.93
N SER A 21 0.15 -0.93 25.50
CA SER A 21 0.86 0.11 26.22
C SER A 21 -0.06 1.31 26.39
N LEU A 22 -0.03 1.99 27.56
CA LEU A 22 -0.74 3.25 27.78
C LEU A 22 -0.45 4.29 26.68
N LEU A 23 0.77 4.25 26.15
CA LEU A 23 1.17 5.09 25.02
C LEU A 23 0.35 4.77 23.75
N ASP A 24 0.17 3.49 23.44
CA ASP A 24 -0.59 3.06 22.26
C ASP A 24 -2.08 3.42 22.40
N GLU A 25 -2.62 3.36 23.61
CA GLU A 25 -4.01 3.78 23.88
C GLU A 25 -4.17 5.28 23.67
N ILE A 26 -3.25 6.10 24.17
CA ILE A 26 -3.27 7.56 24.00
C ILE A 26 -3.16 7.92 22.52
N VAL A 27 -2.24 7.28 21.78
CA VAL A 27 -2.05 7.53 20.34
C VAL A 27 -3.30 7.15 19.56
N ARG A 28 -3.90 6.00 19.86
CA ARG A 28 -5.13 5.53 19.20
C ARG A 28 -6.33 6.44 19.49
N ASP A 29 -6.47 6.89 20.74
CA ASP A 29 -7.56 7.81 21.10
C ASP A 29 -7.37 9.19 20.47
N GLY A 30 -6.15 9.71 20.45
CA GLY A 30 -5.80 10.93 19.73
C GLY A 30 -6.09 10.81 18.22
N ALA A 31 -5.69 9.71 17.59
CA ALA A 31 -5.99 9.45 16.17
C ALA A 31 -7.49 9.41 15.91
N ARG A 32 -8.28 8.77 16.78
CA ARG A 32 -9.74 8.73 16.70
C ARG A 32 -10.36 10.13 16.76
N GLN A 33 -9.93 10.94 17.72
CA GLN A 33 -10.46 12.30 17.91
C GLN A 33 -10.10 13.20 16.73
N MET A 34 -8.85 13.19 16.28
CA MET A 34 -8.40 13.98 15.14
C MET A 34 -9.13 13.59 13.86
N LEU A 35 -9.27 12.30 13.59
CA LEU A 35 -9.98 11.81 12.40
C LEU A 35 -11.45 12.20 12.44
N ALA A 36 -12.11 12.08 13.58
CA ALA A 36 -13.50 12.49 13.76
C ALA A 36 -13.70 13.99 13.53
N ALA A 37 -12.80 14.83 14.06
CA ALA A 37 -12.83 16.27 13.86
C ALA A 37 -12.61 16.65 12.38
N ALA A 38 -11.62 16.02 11.72
CA ALA A 38 -11.35 16.26 10.31
C ALA A 38 -12.53 15.90 9.40
N LEU A 39 -13.18 14.74 9.63
CA LEU A 39 -14.37 14.32 8.88
C LEU A 39 -15.57 15.25 9.12
N GLN A 40 -15.74 15.79 10.33
CA GLN A 40 -16.77 16.77 10.62
C GLN A 40 -16.51 18.10 9.93
N ALA A 41 -15.24 18.56 9.92
CA ALA A 41 -14.84 19.78 9.24
C ALA A 41 -15.01 19.66 7.71
N GLU A 42 -14.65 18.53 7.12
CA GLU A 42 -14.84 18.25 5.69
C GLU A 42 -16.31 18.34 5.29
N VAL A 43 -17.20 17.71 6.05
CA VAL A 43 -18.63 17.75 5.80
C VAL A 43 -19.23 19.14 6.03
N ALA A 44 -18.77 19.86 7.05
CA ALA A 44 -19.22 21.22 7.32
C ALA A 44 -18.81 22.17 6.18
N ALA A 45 -17.56 22.08 5.71
CA ALA A 45 -17.07 22.85 4.57
C ALA A 45 -17.85 22.55 3.29
N TYR A 46 -18.17 21.28 3.01
CA TYR A 46 -18.97 20.89 1.87
C TYR A 46 -20.39 21.47 1.93
N ILE A 47 -21.05 21.41 3.07
CA ILE A 47 -22.40 21.98 3.26
C ILE A 47 -22.39 23.49 3.14
N GLU A 48 -21.35 24.16 3.67
CA GLU A 48 -21.21 25.60 3.59
C GLU A 48 -20.94 26.08 2.16
N ALA A 49 -20.12 25.37 1.40
CA ALA A 49 -19.88 25.68 -0.02
C ALA A 49 -21.14 25.63 -0.89
N HIS A 50 -22.18 24.91 -0.46
CA HIS A 50 -23.44 24.74 -1.17
C HIS A 50 -24.65 25.29 -0.40
N ARG A 51 -24.43 26.23 0.51
CA ARG A 51 -25.47 26.74 1.42
C ARG A 51 -26.59 27.51 0.71
N ASP A 52 -26.24 28.15 -0.42
CA ASP A 52 -27.16 29.01 -1.18
C ASP A 52 -27.97 28.21 -2.21
N GLU A 53 -27.66 26.94 -2.40
CA GLU A 53 -28.41 26.04 -3.27
C GLU A 53 -29.68 25.53 -2.57
N VAL A 54 -30.79 26.10 -2.97
CA VAL A 54 -32.10 25.81 -2.38
C VAL A 54 -33.09 25.30 -3.44
N ASN A 55 -34.11 24.58 -2.98
CA ASN A 55 -35.23 24.17 -3.83
C ASN A 55 -36.27 25.30 -3.98
N GLU A 56 -37.33 25.07 -4.77
CA GLU A 56 -38.45 25.98 -5.02
C GLU A 56 -39.14 26.49 -3.74
N HIS A 57 -38.98 25.78 -2.64
CA HIS A 57 -39.57 26.12 -1.33
C HIS A 57 -38.55 26.77 -0.37
N GLY A 58 -37.36 27.19 -0.87
CA GLY A 58 -36.29 27.80 -0.08
C GLY A 58 -35.56 26.85 0.86
N ARG A 59 -35.71 25.52 0.71
CA ARG A 59 -35.04 24.54 1.56
C ARG A 59 -33.70 24.14 0.93
N ARG A 60 -32.62 24.09 1.72
CA ARG A 60 -31.30 23.68 1.29
C ARG A 60 -31.32 22.31 0.64
N LEU A 61 -30.63 22.19 -0.52
CA LEU A 61 -30.48 20.93 -1.23
C LEU A 61 -29.40 20.06 -0.61
N VAL A 62 -28.38 20.64 0.03
CA VAL A 62 -27.29 19.95 0.70
C VAL A 62 -27.41 20.14 2.20
N VAL A 63 -27.65 19.04 2.93
CA VAL A 63 -27.86 19.05 4.37
C VAL A 63 -27.17 17.88 5.05
N ARG A 64 -26.80 18.07 6.32
CA ARG A 64 -26.32 16.97 7.16
C ARG A 64 -27.44 15.96 7.43
N ASN A 65 -27.11 14.66 7.40
CA ASN A 65 -28.09 13.58 7.61
C ASN A 65 -27.54 12.51 8.56
N GLY A 66 -27.27 12.88 9.81
CA GLY A 66 -26.78 11.96 10.82
C GLY A 66 -25.39 11.39 10.52
N PHE A 67 -25.19 10.10 10.75
CA PHE A 67 -23.92 9.40 10.59
C PHE A 67 -24.12 8.07 9.86
N HIS A 68 -23.04 7.58 9.24
CA HIS A 68 -22.94 6.19 8.81
C HIS A 68 -22.79 5.26 10.01
N ALA A 69 -23.04 3.96 9.79
CA ALA A 69 -22.69 2.94 10.77
C ALA A 69 -21.19 3.04 11.11
N GLN A 70 -20.86 2.82 12.39
CA GLN A 70 -19.48 2.78 12.83
C GLN A 70 -18.74 1.66 12.12
N ARG A 71 -17.52 1.94 11.71
CA ARG A 71 -16.60 0.96 11.10
C ARG A 71 -15.20 1.13 11.65
N GLU A 72 -14.40 0.10 11.59
CA GLU A 72 -12.99 0.17 11.91
C GLU A 72 -12.17 0.48 10.67
N VAL A 73 -11.15 1.32 10.86
CA VAL A 73 -10.14 1.65 9.87
C VAL A 73 -8.78 1.32 10.47
N THR A 74 -8.05 0.40 9.85
CA THR A 74 -6.71 0.02 10.27
C THR A 74 -5.72 1.09 9.84
N THR A 75 -5.00 1.66 10.80
CA THR A 75 -3.99 2.71 10.62
C THR A 75 -2.67 2.29 11.27
N ALA A 76 -1.62 3.07 11.10
CA ALA A 76 -0.36 2.85 11.83
C ALA A 76 -0.51 2.97 13.35
N ALA A 77 -1.55 3.66 13.84
CA ALA A 77 -1.90 3.76 15.26
C ALA A 77 -2.80 2.60 15.74
N GLY A 78 -3.00 1.58 14.89
CA GLY A 78 -3.90 0.47 15.15
C GLY A 78 -5.28 0.64 14.53
N ALA A 79 -6.24 -0.16 15.01
CA ALA A 79 -7.63 -0.08 14.59
C ALA A 79 -8.32 1.13 15.21
N VAL A 80 -8.80 2.03 14.39
CA VAL A 80 -9.51 3.24 14.81
C VAL A 80 -10.99 3.11 14.46
N PRO A 81 -11.89 3.10 15.46
CA PRO A 81 -13.33 3.10 15.20
C PRO A 81 -13.79 4.47 14.69
N VAL A 82 -14.41 4.51 13.52
CA VAL A 82 -14.85 5.75 12.86
C VAL A 82 -16.33 5.75 12.62
N LYS A 83 -16.98 6.85 13.01
CA LYS A 83 -18.39 7.15 12.72
C LYS A 83 -18.44 8.37 11.82
N GLN A 84 -18.50 8.14 10.51
CA GLN A 84 -18.44 9.19 9.49
C GLN A 84 -19.76 9.94 9.38
N PRO A 85 -19.77 11.30 9.35
CA PRO A 85 -20.98 12.07 9.12
C PRO A 85 -21.53 11.81 7.70
N ARG A 86 -22.86 11.84 7.55
CA ARG A 86 -23.54 11.70 6.26
C ARG A 86 -24.03 13.03 5.76
N VAL A 87 -23.94 13.21 4.46
CA VAL A 87 -24.56 14.32 3.73
C VAL A 87 -25.72 13.79 2.89
N ASN A 88 -26.84 14.50 2.93
CA ASN A 88 -27.93 14.31 2.00
C ASN A 88 -27.84 15.42 0.95
N ASP A 89 -27.31 15.07 -0.22
CA ASP A 89 -27.22 15.95 -1.38
C ASP A 89 -28.37 15.61 -2.33
N LYS A 90 -29.25 16.57 -2.57
CA LYS A 90 -30.41 16.42 -3.44
C LYS A 90 -30.23 17.07 -4.80
N ARG A 91 -29.05 17.62 -5.07
CA ARG A 91 -28.72 18.22 -6.36
C ARG A 91 -28.67 17.15 -7.44
N ILE A 92 -29.01 17.57 -8.64
CA ILE A 92 -28.95 16.74 -9.83
C ILE A 92 -27.92 17.36 -10.76
N ASP A 93 -27.03 16.54 -11.28
CA ASP A 93 -26.09 16.94 -12.31
C ASP A 93 -26.85 17.30 -13.60
N ALA A 94 -26.60 18.50 -14.14
CA ALA A 94 -27.33 19.01 -15.30
C ALA A 94 -26.99 18.27 -16.61
N GLU A 95 -25.82 17.64 -16.70
CA GLU A 95 -25.37 16.94 -17.90
C GLU A 95 -25.79 15.46 -17.90
N THR A 96 -25.66 14.82 -16.74
CA THR A 96 -25.92 13.38 -16.61
C THR A 96 -27.34 13.05 -16.12
N GLY A 97 -28.05 14.01 -15.50
CA GLY A 97 -29.32 13.78 -14.84
C GLY A 97 -29.23 12.95 -13.57
N GLU A 98 -28.03 12.61 -13.12
CA GLU A 98 -27.79 11.78 -11.93
C GLU A 98 -27.74 12.66 -10.67
N ARG A 99 -28.10 12.04 -9.55
CA ARG A 99 -28.01 12.69 -8.25
C ARG A 99 -26.56 12.78 -7.79
N LEU A 100 -26.14 14.00 -7.44
CA LEU A 100 -24.81 14.24 -6.86
C LEU A 100 -24.71 13.58 -5.47
N ARG A 101 -23.50 13.16 -5.13
CA ARG A 101 -23.20 12.50 -3.84
C ARG A 101 -21.92 13.05 -3.26
N PHE A 102 -21.96 13.36 -1.99
CA PHE A 102 -20.73 13.66 -1.25
C PHE A 102 -19.87 12.42 -1.14
N ALA A 103 -18.59 12.55 -1.54
CA ALA A 103 -17.56 11.56 -1.31
C ALA A 103 -16.44 12.21 -0.47
N SER A 104 -16.16 11.63 0.69
CA SER A 104 -15.07 12.13 1.54
C SER A 104 -13.72 11.87 0.88
N SER A 105 -12.87 12.88 0.81
CA SER A 105 -11.49 12.78 0.36
C SER A 105 -10.59 12.16 1.43
N ILE A 106 -10.91 12.40 2.71
CA ILE A 106 -10.16 11.89 3.86
C ILE A 106 -10.41 10.39 4.04
N LEU A 107 -11.68 9.97 4.00
CA LEU A 107 -12.07 8.59 4.25
C LEU A 107 -13.14 8.11 3.25
N PRO A 108 -12.74 7.65 2.06
CA PRO A 108 -13.67 7.07 1.09
C PRO A 108 -14.50 5.93 1.68
N ALA A 109 -15.71 5.74 1.18
CA ALA A 109 -16.68 4.78 1.73
C ALA A 109 -16.14 3.33 1.80
N TRP A 110 -15.29 2.96 0.84
CA TRP A 110 -14.68 1.62 0.73
C TRP A 110 -13.40 1.45 1.56
N ALA A 111 -12.79 2.57 2.05
CA ALA A 111 -11.52 2.50 2.78
C ALA A 111 -11.68 1.79 4.13
N ARG A 112 -10.90 0.75 4.35
CA ARG A 112 -10.82 -0.05 5.59
C ARG A 112 -9.44 0.03 6.22
N LYS A 113 -8.45 0.55 5.50
CA LYS A 113 -7.07 0.70 5.94
C LYS A 113 -6.48 1.99 5.36
N SER A 114 -5.50 2.55 6.07
CA SER A 114 -4.75 3.71 5.56
C SER A 114 -3.84 3.30 4.41
N PRO A 115 -3.46 4.24 3.51
CA PRO A 115 -2.48 3.98 2.46
C PRO A 115 -1.17 3.43 3.01
N GLN A 116 -0.66 3.99 4.10
CA GLN A 116 0.59 3.54 4.74
C GLN A 116 0.56 2.06 5.15
N VAL A 117 -0.56 1.58 5.71
CA VAL A 117 -0.72 0.14 6.00
C VAL A 117 -0.71 -0.68 4.72
N ALA A 118 -1.31 -0.18 3.63
CA ALA A 118 -1.28 -0.88 2.35
C ALA A 118 0.13 -0.97 1.74
N GLU A 119 0.98 0.02 1.96
CA GLU A 119 2.37 0.06 1.48
C GLU A 119 3.29 -0.92 2.21
N VAL A 120 2.99 -1.26 3.47
CA VAL A 120 3.76 -2.24 4.24
C VAL A 120 3.48 -3.68 3.78
N LEU A 121 2.31 -3.97 3.25
CA LEU A 121 1.91 -5.33 2.88
C LEU A 121 2.85 -6.00 1.86
N PRO A 122 3.31 -5.33 0.77
CA PRO A 122 4.29 -5.92 -0.15
C PRO A 122 5.58 -6.31 0.55
N LEU A 123 6.07 -5.49 1.47
CA LEU A 123 7.30 -5.76 2.21
C LEU A 123 7.15 -7.02 3.09
N LEU A 124 6.03 -7.17 3.78
CA LEU A 124 5.74 -8.37 4.57
C LEU A 124 5.67 -9.62 3.69
N TYR A 125 5.08 -9.51 2.51
CA TYR A 125 5.03 -10.60 1.53
C TYR A 125 6.44 -11.00 1.05
N LEU A 126 7.30 -10.02 0.71
CA LEU A 126 8.69 -10.25 0.32
C LEU A 126 9.50 -10.89 1.46
N HIS A 127 9.17 -10.59 2.71
CA HIS A 127 9.79 -11.22 3.87
C HIS A 127 9.20 -12.61 4.23
N GLY A 128 8.35 -13.16 3.38
CA GLY A 128 7.87 -14.54 3.44
C GLY A 128 6.61 -14.76 4.27
N LEU A 129 5.81 -13.71 4.54
CA LEU A 129 4.47 -13.91 5.08
C LEU A 129 3.57 -14.52 3.99
N SER A 130 2.98 -15.69 4.28
CA SER A 130 1.99 -16.28 3.39
C SER A 130 0.69 -15.47 3.38
N SER A 131 -0.11 -15.60 2.32
CA SER A 131 -1.39 -14.88 2.20
C SER A 131 -2.36 -15.14 3.37
N GLY A 132 -2.23 -16.29 4.04
CA GLY A 132 -3.04 -16.66 5.21
C GLY A 132 -2.54 -16.04 6.52
N ASP A 133 -1.25 -15.72 6.61
CA ASP A 133 -0.61 -15.27 7.85
C ASP A 133 -0.69 -13.74 8.03
N PHE A 134 -1.05 -12.98 6.99
CA PHE A 134 -1.17 -11.53 7.07
C PHE A 134 -2.21 -11.06 8.09
N GLY A 135 -3.39 -11.69 8.07
CA GLY A 135 -4.46 -11.35 9.00
C GLY A 135 -4.00 -11.48 10.46
N PRO A 136 -3.62 -12.69 10.91
CA PRO A 136 -3.15 -12.92 12.28
C PRO A 136 -1.95 -12.06 12.68
N ALA A 137 -0.94 -11.93 11.82
CA ALA A 137 0.26 -11.15 12.13
C ALA A 137 -0.07 -9.66 12.34
N LEU A 138 -0.88 -9.08 11.47
CA LEU A 138 -1.25 -7.67 11.58
C LEU A 138 -2.31 -7.41 12.66
N GLU A 139 -3.17 -8.37 12.95
CA GLU A 139 -4.09 -8.30 14.08
C GLU A 139 -3.34 -8.20 15.40
N GLN A 140 -2.26 -8.96 15.54
CA GLN A 140 -1.40 -8.89 16.71
C GLN A 140 -0.71 -7.52 16.86
N PHE A 141 -0.29 -6.89 15.75
CA PHE A 141 0.40 -5.59 15.78
C PHE A 141 -0.55 -4.39 15.81
N LEU A 142 -1.64 -4.45 15.05
CA LEU A 142 -2.53 -3.31 14.82
C LEU A 142 -3.88 -3.45 15.56
N GLY A 143 -4.08 -4.55 16.29
CA GLY A 143 -5.31 -4.83 17.02
C GLY A 143 -6.53 -5.11 16.12
N SER A 144 -6.35 -5.20 14.82
CA SER A 144 -7.41 -5.56 13.87
C SER A 144 -6.84 -6.08 12.55
N GLY A 145 -7.43 -7.16 12.05
CA GLY A 145 -7.23 -7.67 10.69
C GLY A 145 -8.20 -7.07 9.66
N ALA A 146 -8.96 -6.02 10.02
CA ALA A 146 -10.00 -5.45 9.17
C ALA A 146 -9.46 -4.98 7.82
N GLY A 147 -10.04 -5.48 6.73
CA GLY A 147 -9.62 -5.17 5.36
C GLY A 147 -8.38 -5.93 4.89
N LEU A 148 -7.93 -6.96 5.63
CA LEU A 148 -6.75 -7.78 5.37
C LEU A 148 -7.10 -9.27 5.24
N SER A 149 -8.29 -9.58 4.73
CA SER A 149 -8.67 -10.97 4.44
C SER A 149 -7.75 -11.60 3.40
N ALA A 150 -7.63 -12.93 3.40
CA ALA A 150 -6.83 -13.67 2.41
C ALA A 150 -7.21 -13.27 0.96
N ALA A 151 -8.48 -13.07 0.67
CA ALA A 151 -8.95 -12.59 -0.63
C ALA A 151 -8.42 -11.18 -0.97
N THR A 152 -8.32 -10.28 0.02
CA THR A 152 -7.74 -8.94 -0.17
C THR A 152 -6.25 -9.04 -0.49
N ILE A 153 -5.52 -9.89 0.22
CA ILE A 153 -4.08 -10.11 -0.01
C ILE A 153 -3.86 -10.72 -1.40
N THR A 154 -4.61 -11.75 -1.78
CA THR A 154 -4.56 -12.36 -3.12
C THR A 154 -4.78 -11.30 -4.20
N ARG A 155 -5.79 -10.45 -4.05
CA ARG A 155 -6.05 -9.37 -5.01
C ARG A 155 -4.89 -8.37 -5.09
N LEU A 156 -4.27 -8.02 -3.96
CA LEU A 156 -3.10 -7.14 -3.94
C LEU A 156 -1.91 -7.80 -4.63
N THR A 157 -1.64 -9.08 -4.38
CA THR A 157 -0.58 -9.84 -5.05
C THR A 157 -0.79 -9.85 -6.58
N THR A 158 -2.03 -10.08 -7.04
CA THR A 158 -2.36 -9.99 -8.46
C THR A 158 -2.08 -8.58 -9.01
N GLN A 159 -2.48 -7.53 -8.31
CA GLN A 159 -2.19 -6.15 -8.73
C GLN A 159 -0.69 -5.87 -8.82
N TRP A 160 0.12 -6.38 -7.91
CA TRP A 160 1.59 -6.24 -7.97
C TRP A 160 2.18 -6.99 -9.16
N GLN A 161 1.70 -8.21 -9.45
CA GLN A 161 2.09 -8.96 -10.64
C GLN A 161 1.72 -8.22 -11.92
N ASP A 162 0.50 -7.70 -12.01
CA ASP A 162 0.05 -6.91 -13.15
C ASP A 162 0.88 -5.65 -13.33
N GLY A 163 1.21 -4.96 -12.24
CA GLY A 163 2.12 -3.81 -12.22
C GLY A 163 3.52 -4.17 -12.73
N ALA A 164 4.09 -5.27 -12.26
CA ALA A 164 5.39 -5.76 -12.72
C ALA A 164 5.37 -6.15 -14.20
N ASN A 165 4.30 -6.82 -14.65
CA ASN A 165 4.11 -7.18 -16.05
C ASN A 165 3.96 -5.93 -16.95
N ALA A 166 3.18 -4.94 -16.52
CA ALA A 166 3.02 -3.68 -17.22
C ALA A 166 4.34 -2.92 -17.32
N PHE A 167 5.11 -2.87 -16.22
CA PHE A 167 6.44 -2.31 -16.19
C PHE A 167 7.38 -3.00 -17.21
N GLY A 168 7.40 -4.33 -17.21
CA GLY A 168 8.20 -5.13 -18.13
C GLY A 168 7.84 -4.96 -19.61
N LYS A 169 6.62 -4.52 -19.91
CA LYS A 169 6.11 -4.32 -21.28
C LYS A 169 6.08 -2.86 -21.73
N ARG A 170 6.38 -1.90 -20.82
CA ARG A 170 6.28 -0.49 -21.16
C ARG A 170 7.21 -0.12 -22.32
N PRO A 171 6.80 0.77 -23.25
CA PRO A 171 7.67 1.25 -24.30
C PRO A 171 8.84 2.05 -23.73
N LEU A 172 10.01 1.90 -24.33
CA LEU A 172 11.22 2.65 -24.00
C LEU A 172 11.60 3.65 -25.11
N THR A 173 10.71 3.82 -26.09
CA THR A 173 10.85 4.78 -27.17
C THR A 173 10.84 6.22 -26.64
N GLY A 174 11.66 7.08 -27.24
CA GLY A 174 11.67 8.51 -26.89
C GLY A 174 12.47 8.87 -25.62
N THR A 175 13.19 7.89 -25.07
CA THR A 175 14.09 8.13 -23.95
C THR A 175 15.51 7.68 -24.32
N ASP A 176 16.44 8.65 -24.33
CA ASP A 176 17.85 8.35 -24.58
C ASP A 176 18.61 8.22 -23.26
N TYR A 177 19.21 7.06 -23.07
CA TYR A 177 20.06 6.78 -21.92
C TYR A 177 21.52 6.98 -22.30
N VAL A 178 22.21 7.87 -21.60
CA VAL A 178 23.65 8.08 -21.79
C VAL A 178 24.44 6.95 -21.14
N TYR A 179 24.04 6.56 -19.94
CA TYR A 179 24.65 5.45 -19.21
C TYR A 179 23.62 4.42 -18.81
N VAL A 180 24.05 3.16 -18.77
CA VAL A 180 23.25 2.05 -18.21
C VAL A 180 24.10 1.33 -17.18
N TRP A 181 23.53 1.15 -15.99
CA TRP A 181 24.10 0.32 -14.93
C TRP A 181 23.39 -1.01 -14.94
N VAL A 182 24.14 -2.09 -14.91
CA VAL A 182 23.64 -3.46 -14.90
C VAL A 182 24.24 -4.22 -13.72
N ASP A 183 23.39 -4.95 -13.00
CA ASP A 183 23.80 -5.70 -11.81
C ASP A 183 22.92 -6.95 -11.64
N GLY A 184 23.54 -8.05 -11.18
CA GLY A 184 22.88 -9.30 -10.83
C GLY A 184 22.72 -9.45 -9.33
N ILE A 185 21.53 -9.16 -8.80
CA ILE A 185 21.25 -9.24 -7.37
C ILE A 185 20.84 -10.67 -7.00
N HIS A 186 21.63 -11.34 -6.18
CA HIS A 186 21.34 -12.68 -5.69
C HIS A 186 20.48 -12.65 -4.43
N LEU A 187 19.20 -12.98 -4.60
CA LEU A 187 18.23 -13.01 -3.51
C LEU A 187 18.16 -14.42 -2.87
N LYS A 188 18.16 -14.47 -1.54
CA LYS A 188 17.84 -15.69 -0.79
C LYS A 188 16.34 -15.76 -0.59
N VAL A 189 15.66 -16.59 -1.37
CA VAL A 189 14.24 -16.85 -1.18
C VAL A 189 14.06 -17.98 -0.17
N ARG A 190 13.23 -17.77 0.85
CA ARG A 190 13.12 -18.61 2.06
C ARG A 190 12.67 -20.04 1.82
N LEU A 191 12.10 -20.36 0.67
CA LEU A 191 11.54 -21.68 0.35
C LEU A 191 12.28 -22.42 -0.77
N GLU A 192 13.26 -21.80 -1.42
CA GLU A 192 14.04 -22.42 -2.47
C GLU A 192 15.48 -22.65 -2.01
N GLN A 193 16.02 -23.81 -2.34
CA GLN A 193 17.41 -24.13 -2.04
C GLN A 193 18.37 -23.35 -2.92
N ASP A 194 17.91 -22.86 -4.07
CA ASP A 194 18.69 -22.10 -5.03
C ASP A 194 18.48 -20.59 -4.86
N LYS A 195 19.55 -19.82 -5.05
CA LYS A 195 19.52 -18.36 -5.06
C LYS A 195 18.88 -17.89 -6.36
N VAL A 196 17.79 -17.15 -6.27
CA VAL A 196 17.22 -16.45 -7.42
C VAL A 196 18.12 -15.26 -7.76
N CYS A 197 18.57 -15.16 -9.01
CA CYS A 197 19.29 -13.99 -9.50
C CYS A 197 18.29 -13.01 -10.13
N LEU A 198 18.26 -11.78 -9.65
CA LEU A 198 17.48 -10.70 -10.23
C LEU A 198 18.40 -9.80 -11.05
N LEU A 199 18.23 -9.80 -12.37
CA LEU A 199 18.94 -8.91 -13.27
C LEU A 199 18.29 -7.54 -13.25
N VAL A 200 19.08 -6.51 -12.94
CA VAL A 200 18.63 -5.13 -12.79
C VAL A 200 19.33 -4.24 -13.81
N MET A 201 18.58 -3.41 -14.51
CA MET A 201 19.11 -2.41 -15.42
C MET A 201 18.56 -1.02 -15.06
N ILE A 202 19.47 -0.09 -14.74
CA ILE A 202 19.19 1.30 -14.42
C ILE A 202 19.77 2.19 -15.51
N GLY A 203 18.96 3.06 -16.08
CA GLY A 203 19.39 4.06 -17.06
C GLY A 203 19.59 5.42 -16.45
N VAL A 204 20.55 6.16 -16.99
CA VAL A 204 20.81 7.56 -16.66
C VAL A 204 20.62 8.40 -17.91
N ARG A 205 19.72 9.34 -17.85
CA ARG A 205 19.45 10.31 -18.93
C ARG A 205 20.52 11.40 -18.97
N ALA A 206 20.54 12.18 -20.04
CA ALA A 206 21.48 13.31 -20.20
C ALA A 206 21.33 14.39 -19.11
N ASP A 207 20.15 14.53 -18.53
CA ASP A 207 19.85 15.44 -17.41
C ASP A 207 20.29 14.90 -16.03
N GLY A 208 20.86 13.68 -15.99
CA GLY A 208 21.26 13.00 -14.75
C GLY A 208 20.14 12.21 -14.07
N THR A 209 18.93 12.21 -14.59
CA THR A 209 17.81 11.44 -14.05
C THR A 209 18.10 9.94 -14.16
N LYS A 210 17.95 9.24 -13.04
CA LYS A 210 18.10 7.79 -12.97
C LYS A 210 16.74 7.12 -12.95
N GLU A 211 16.55 6.09 -13.76
CA GLU A 211 15.32 5.30 -13.75
C GLU A 211 15.61 3.82 -13.95
N LEU A 212 14.76 2.99 -13.36
CA LEU A 212 14.79 1.55 -13.59
C LEU A 212 14.27 1.27 -15.01
N ILE A 213 15.10 0.65 -15.87
CA ILE A 213 14.75 0.29 -17.25
C ILE A 213 14.10 -1.07 -17.30
N ALA A 214 14.74 -2.05 -16.67
CA ALA A 214 14.33 -3.44 -16.73
C ALA A 214 14.68 -4.20 -15.45
N LEU A 215 13.83 -5.16 -15.15
CA LEU A 215 14.05 -6.21 -14.17
C LEU A 215 13.71 -7.55 -14.84
N ALA A 216 14.52 -8.55 -14.63
CA ALA A 216 14.21 -9.92 -15.02
C ALA A 216 14.71 -10.89 -13.94
N ASP A 217 13.91 -11.90 -13.65
CA ASP A 217 14.34 -13.05 -12.88
C ASP A 217 15.17 -13.98 -13.77
N GLY A 218 16.30 -14.40 -13.28
CA GLY A 218 17.18 -15.37 -13.95
C GLY A 218 17.54 -16.49 -12.99
N PHE A 219 17.59 -17.71 -13.50
CA PHE A 219 18.07 -18.84 -12.70
C PHE A 219 19.55 -18.66 -12.33
N ARG A 220 20.31 -17.97 -13.18
CA ARG A 220 21.72 -17.58 -12.99
C ARG A 220 21.99 -16.26 -13.70
N GLU A 221 22.99 -15.54 -13.22
CA GLU A 221 23.61 -14.48 -13.97
C GLU A 221 24.42 -15.12 -15.13
N SER A 222 23.82 -15.20 -16.31
CA SER A 222 24.41 -15.82 -17.49
C SER A 222 24.34 -14.86 -18.68
N SER A 223 25.25 -15.04 -19.64
CA SER A 223 25.26 -14.30 -20.91
C SER A 223 23.90 -14.38 -21.63
N GLU A 224 23.25 -15.55 -21.58
CA GLU A 224 21.95 -15.76 -22.20
C GLU A 224 20.83 -14.95 -21.52
N SER A 225 20.79 -14.95 -20.18
CA SER A 225 19.82 -14.17 -19.39
C SER A 225 19.97 -12.67 -19.67
N TRP A 226 21.20 -12.17 -19.73
CA TRP A 226 21.46 -10.78 -20.11
C TRP A 226 21.07 -10.47 -21.54
N ALA A 227 21.41 -11.36 -22.48
CA ALA A 227 21.03 -11.21 -23.88
C ALA A 227 19.50 -11.13 -24.06
N ASP A 228 18.76 -11.95 -23.35
CA ASP A 228 17.29 -11.93 -23.39
C ASP A 228 16.72 -10.61 -22.79
N LEU A 229 17.28 -10.11 -21.70
CA LEU A 229 16.90 -8.82 -21.14
C LEU A 229 17.19 -7.68 -22.12
N LEU A 230 18.36 -7.65 -22.72
CA LEU A 230 18.74 -6.65 -23.73
C LEU A 230 17.85 -6.73 -24.98
N ARG A 231 17.58 -7.93 -25.49
CA ARG A 231 16.64 -8.14 -26.61
C ARG A 231 15.23 -7.63 -26.27
N SER A 232 14.80 -7.85 -25.02
CA SER A 232 13.51 -7.30 -24.54
C SER A 232 13.53 -5.78 -24.54
N CYS A 233 14.56 -5.14 -24.02
CA CYS A 233 14.71 -3.68 -24.03
C CYS A 233 14.70 -3.12 -25.48
N LYS A 234 15.45 -3.76 -26.39
CA LYS A 234 15.50 -3.40 -27.81
C LYS A 234 14.11 -3.52 -28.47
N ARG A 235 13.37 -4.61 -28.21
CA ARG A 235 11.99 -4.78 -28.74
C ARG A 235 11.03 -3.71 -28.22
N ARG A 236 11.25 -3.19 -27.03
CA ARG A 236 10.49 -2.08 -26.42
C ARG A 236 10.91 -0.70 -26.95
N GLY A 237 11.91 -0.64 -27.84
CA GLY A 237 12.34 0.57 -28.51
C GLY A 237 13.48 1.33 -27.83
N MET A 238 14.21 0.67 -26.92
CA MET A 238 15.39 1.27 -26.30
C MET A 238 16.49 1.49 -27.35
N THR A 239 17.04 2.71 -27.40
CA THR A 239 18.23 3.06 -28.17
C THR A 239 19.49 2.56 -27.45
N ALA A 240 20.56 2.34 -28.21
CA ALA A 240 21.83 1.90 -27.62
C ALA A 240 22.39 3.02 -26.70
N PRO A 241 22.74 2.71 -25.44
CA PRO A 241 23.39 3.69 -24.56
C PRO A 241 24.82 3.97 -25.01
N VAL A 242 25.36 5.12 -24.60
CA VAL A 242 26.76 5.48 -24.89
C VAL A 242 27.71 4.58 -24.11
N LEU A 243 27.37 4.22 -22.88
CA LEU A 243 28.18 3.40 -22.00
C LEU A 243 27.30 2.47 -21.14
N ALA A 244 27.72 1.23 -21.02
CA ALA A 244 27.20 0.28 -20.04
C ALA A 244 28.24 -0.01 -18.96
N VAL A 245 27.83 0.00 -17.70
CA VAL A 245 28.66 -0.23 -16.52
C VAL A 245 28.10 -1.40 -15.73
N GLY A 246 28.93 -2.39 -15.46
CA GLY A 246 28.60 -3.56 -14.63
C GLY A 246 29.81 -3.99 -13.81
N ASP A 247 29.59 -4.80 -12.79
CA ASP A 247 30.65 -5.27 -11.85
C ASP A 247 31.54 -6.41 -12.39
N GLY A 248 31.64 -6.54 -13.70
CA GLY A 248 32.39 -7.60 -14.35
C GLY A 248 31.56 -8.83 -14.68
N ALA A 249 30.24 -8.73 -14.66
CA ALA A 249 29.34 -9.74 -15.18
C ALA A 249 29.66 -10.01 -16.67
N LEU A 250 30.50 -10.98 -16.92
CA LEU A 250 31.00 -11.38 -18.27
C LEU A 250 29.85 -11.61 -19.26
N GLY A 251 28.64 -11.99 -18.74
CA GLY A 251 27.47 -12.22 -19.55
C GLY A 251 26.91 -11.01 -20.29
N VAL A 252 27.12 -9.78 -19.80
CA VAL A 252 26.58 -8.56 -20.45
C VAL A 252 27.37 -8.23 -21.70
N LEU A 253 28.69 -8.36 -21.67
CA LEU A 253 29.57 -8.02 -22.80
C LEU A 253 29.43 -9.00 -23.96
N GLU A 254 29.17 -10.28 -23.68
CA GLU A 254 28.96 -11.32 -24.68
C GLU A 254 27.56 -11.27 -25.30
N GLY A 255 26.53 -10.78 -24.54
CA GLY A 255 25.16 -10.68 -25.01
C GLY A 255 24.86 -9.42 -25.84
N ALA A 256 25.79 -8.48 -25.95
CA ALA A 256 25.61 -7.20 -26.66
C ALA A 256 26.08 -7.23 -28.13
N GLY A 257 26.56 -8.39 -28.64
CA GLY A 257 26.98 -8.61 -30.02
C GLY A 257 25.85 -8.87 -31.04
#